data_6e3b254f5ff760f9ce1ee51455454661
#
_entry.id   6e3b254f5ff760f9ce1ee51455454661
#
_cell.length_a   1.000
_cell.length_b   1.000
_cell.length_c   1.000
_cell.angle_alpha   90.00
_cell.angle_beta   90.00
_cell.angle_gamma   90.00
#
_symmetry.space_group_name_H-M   'P 1'
#
loop_
_entity.id
_entity.type
_entity.pdbx_description
1 polymer ?
#
loop_
_entity_poly.entity_id
_entity_poly.type
_entity_poly.pdbx_seq_one_letter_code
_entity_poly.pdbx_strand_id
1 'polypeptide(L)'
;MDKVYRSISIFCLLFLVTGCWDQNEIEERGFVIGTAIDMVKGKTDDSVGEMSEEERKEKYKLTYQFVVPGNFIGGGSGGGQSGGGASEGKPFLNLTAEGTSIHQITRKMAAETSRKPYLEHINLIVLSEELARKGYLKDAMDFFVRDHEMRRVAKVMVAEGEARKVLEINPQHEKMPVLFIDSLSENIVKHGTSLPPINIGDVHSYLLKGNSFVIPRIVIKDNKGIILGAAMFNSQNQEMIGTLNESETLGLNFITEKVESAVLEFLMNGQLVAFEIKGAKSKIEADVSDKDQIKFTVKINVDGNVGEVYGDVALKNRSVLSEIEEKTAKEIERIINGAIDKVQKKYKADVFELGAYLKQEHYKTWKQVNKEWDKGENYFSKSVVDVQVRVDVRQIGASIKMVK
;
A
#
# COMPACT_ATOMS: atom_id res chain seq x y z
N MET A 1 -62.99 -32.63 1.22
CA MET A 1 -61.62 -32.49 1.69
C MET A 1 -60.61 -32.33 0.52
N ASP A 2 -60.72 -33.12 -0.55
CA ASP A 2 -59.74 -33.09 -1.66
C ASP A 2 -59.58 -31.76 -2.41
N LYS A 3 -60.65 -30.97 -2.53
CA LYS A 3 -60.59 -29.66 -3.18
C LYS A 3 -59.79 -28.62 -2.37
N VAL A 4 -59.85 -28.71 -1.02
CA VAL A 4 -59.11 -27.82 -0.12
C VAL A 4 -57.62 -28.15 -0.16
N TYR A 5 -57.27 -29.44 -0.13
CA TYR A 5 -55.86 -29.86 -0.26
C TYR A 5 -55.26 -29.49 -1.61
N ARG A 6 -56.02 -29.63 -2.71
CA ARG A 6 -55.58 -29.20 -4.03
C ARG A 6 -55.35 -27.66 -4.09
N SER A 7 -56.26 -26.88 -3.49
CA SER A 7 -56.09 -25.43 -3.45
C SER A 7 -54.89 -25.00 -2.61
N ILE A 8 -54.63 -25.66 -1.47
CA ILE A 8 -53.46 -25.43 -0.63
C ILE A 8 -52.17 -25.84 -1.37
N SER A 9 -52.16 -27.00 -2.06
CA SER A 9 -51.00 -27.42 -2.87
C SER A 9 -50.67 -26.45 -3.99
N ILE A 10 -51.68 -25.93 -4.70
CA ILE A 10 -51.47 -24.92 -5.76
C ILE A 10 -50.96 -23.62 -5.17
N PHE A 11 -51.46 -23.18 -4.01
CA PHE A 11 -51.00 -22.00 -3.32
C PHE A 11 -49.53 -22.14 -2.82
N CYS A 12 -49.16 -23.28 -2.28
CA CYS A 12 -47.76 -23.57 -1.91
C CYS A 12 -46.84 -23.67 -3.15
N LEU A 13 -47.31 -24.19 -4.28
CA LEU A 13 -46.54 -24.24 -5.52
C LEU A 13 -46.25 -22.85 -6.08
N LEU A 14 -47.19 -21.89 -5.92
CA LEU A 14 -46.99 -20.49 -6.34
C LEU A 14 -45.89 -19.78 -5.54
N PHE A 15 -45.63 -20.15 -4.28
CA PHE A 15 -44.52 -19.62 -3.48
C PHE A 15 -43.14 -20.19 -3.90
N LEU A 16 -43.11 -21.33 -4.62
CA LEU A 16 -41.85 -21.93 -5.11
C LEU A 16 -41.36 -21.28 -6.41
N VAL A 17 -42.17 -20.44 -7.06
CA VAL A 17 -41.84 -19.78 -8.34
C VAL A 17 -41.28 -18.37 -8.14
N THR A 18 -41.20 -17.89 -6.91
CA THR A 18 -40.56 -16.58 -6.60
C THR A 18 -39.05 -16.73 -6.47
N GLY A 19 -38.40 -17.30 -7.50
CA GLY A 19 -36.96 -17.41 -7.58
C GLY A 19 -36.38 -16.28 -8.41
N CYS A 20 -35.31 -15.63 -7.89
CA CYS A 20 -34.37 -14.78 -8.62
C CYS A 20 -34.93 -13.53 -9.32
N TRP A 21 -35.61 -12.65 -8.58
CA TRP A 21 -35.98 -11.31 -9.11
C TRP A 21 -34.78 -10.36 -9.26
N ASP A 22 -33.67 -10.61 -8.59
CA ASP A 22 -32.48 -9.72 -8.54
C ASP A 22 -31.24 -10.33 -9.23
N GLN A 23 -31.44 -11.02 -10.35
CA GLN A 23 -30.35 -11.58 -11.13
C GLN A 23 -29.83 -10.53 -12.13
N ASN A 24 -28.72 -9.84 -11.81
CA ASN A 24 -27.97 -9.07 -12.78
C ASN A 24 -27.09 -10.01 -13.61
N GLU A 25 -27.28 -10.02 -14.92
CA GLU A 25 -26.48 -10.85 -15.83
C GLU A 25 -25.04 -10.34 -15.89
N ILE A 26 -24.08 -11.30 -16.00
CA ILE A 26 -22.64 -10.97 -16.07
C ILE A 26 -22.32 -10.05 -17.25
N GLU A 27 -23.07 -10.18 -18.34
CA GLU A 27 -22.91 -9.39 -19.56
C GLU A 27 -23.25 -7.91 -19.36
N GLU A 28 -24.07 -7.56 -18.38
CA GLU A 28 -24.42 -6.19 -18.03
C GLU A 28 -23.42 -5.51 -17.11
N ARG A 29 -22.46 -6.27 -16.55
CA ARG A 29 -21.46 -5.78 -15.60
C ARG A 29 -20.19 -5.34 -16.30
N GLY A 30 -19.76 -4.12 -16.02
CA GLY A 30 -18.44 -3.60 -16.39
C GLY A 30 -17.46 -3.87 -15.25
N PHE A 31 -16.63 -4.91 -15.37
CA PHE A 31 -15.68 -5.28 -14.31
C PHE A 31 -14.60 -4.22 -14.18
N VAL A 32 -14.61 -3.48 -13.09
CA VAL A 32 -13.54 -2.53 -12.71
C VAL A 32 -12.50 -3.28 -11.89
N ILE A 33 -11.24 -3.23 -12.33
CA ILE A 33 -10.13 -3.90 -11.63
C ILE A 33 -9.21 -2.92 -10.89
N GLY A 34 -9.29 -1.63 -11.20
CA GLY A 34 -8.55 -0.60 -10.50
C GLY A 34 -9.12 0.78 -10.73
N THR A 35 -8.76 1.66 -9.83
CA THR A 35 -9.18 3.04 -9.87
C THR A 35 -8.06 4.00 -9.53
N ALA A 36 -8.08 5.18 -10.15
CA ALA A 36 -7.20 6.30 -9.81
C ALA A 36 -8.05 7.52 -9.46
N ILE A 37 -7.64 8.22 -8.42
CA ILE A 37 -8.35 9.39 -7.90
C ILE A 37 -7.41 10.58 -7.88
N ASP A 38 -7.70 11.56 -8.71
CA ASP A 38 -6.99 12.83 -8.84
C ASP A 38 -7.85 13.99 -8.37
N MET A 39 -7.25 15.16 -8.22
CA MET A 39 -7.98 16.41 -7.93
C MET A 39 -8.29 17.16 -9.23
N VAL A 40 -9.43 17.81 -9.29
CA VAL A 40 -9.79 18.74 -10.36
C VAL A 40 -9.48 20.17 -9.95
N LYS A 41 -9.03 20.98 -10.87
CA LYS A 41 -8.83 22.42 -10.67
C LYS A 41 -10.13 23.18 -11.04
N GLY A 42 -10.98 23.39 -10.03
CA GLY A 42 -11.92 24.50 -9.98
C GLY A 42 -13.01 24.61 -11.05
N LYS A 43 -13.66 23.54 -11.48
CA LYS A 43 -14.90 23.59 -12.24
C LYS A 43 -16.11 23.52 -11.31
N THR A 44 -17.21 24.21 -11.66
CA THR A 44 -18.49 24.16 -10.95
C THR A 44 -19.37 23.09 -11.61
N ASP A 45 -19.98 22.22 -10.80
CA ASP A 45 -20.97 21.25 -11.30
C ASP A 45 -22.38 21.84 -11.15
N ASP A 46 -22.95 22.27 -12.27
CA ASP A 46 -24.29 22.87 -12.31
C ASP A 46 -25.43 21.87 -12.07
N SER A 47 -25.14 20.58 -12.00
CA SER A 47 -26.12 19.51 -11.72
C SER A 47 -26.45 19.37 -10.21
N VAL A 48 -25.74 20.08 -9.33
CA VAL A 48 -25.89 20.00 -7.87
C VAL A 48 -26.70 21.23 -7.39
N GLY A 49 -28.01 21.04 -7.11
CA GLY A 49 -28.98 22.11 -6.93
C GLY A 49 -28.76 23.04 -5.74
N GLU A 50 -29.03 22.66 -4.49
CA GLU A 50 -29.15 23.58 -3.34
C GLU A 50 -27.83 23.86 -2.58
N MET A 51 -26.67 23.55 -3.15
CA MET A 51 -25.38 23.75 -2.53
C MET A 51 -24.78 25.12 -2.88
N SER A 52 -23.88 25.61 -2.03
CA SER A 52 -23.10 26.83 -2.29
C SER A 52 -22.16 26.65 -3.50
N GLU A 53 -21.71 27.77 -4.11
CA GLU A 53 -20.76 27.72 -5.23
C GLU A 53 -19.48 26.95 -4.90
N GLU A 54 -19.03 27.00 -3.65
CA GLU A 54 -17.82 26.33 -3.19
C GLU A 54 -18.00 24.81 -3.03
N GLU A 55 -19.19 24.40 -2.60
CA GLU A 55 -19.60 23.00 -2.46
C GLU A 55 -19.91 22.34 -3.81
N ARG A 56 -20.33 23.13 -4.83
CA ARG A 56 -20.57 22.68 -6.21
C ARG A 56 -19.32 22.47 -7.05
N LYS A 57 -18.14 22.92 -6.57
CA LYS A 57 -16.89 22.72 -7.32
C LYS A 57 -16.58 21.22 -7.44
N GLU A 58 -16.37 20.78 -8.68
CA GLU A 58 -15.85 19.44 -8.93
C GLU A 58 -14.53 19.28 -8.17
N LYS A 59 -14.48 18.28 -7.29
CA LYS A 59 -13.31 18.02 -6.43
C LYS A 59 -12.45 16.90 -6.95
N TYR A 60 -13.09 15.85 -7.51
CA TYR A 60 -12.43 14.61 -7.87
C TYR A 60 -12.49 14.35 -9.36
N LYS A 61 -11.41 13.82 -9.87
CA LYS A 61 -11.29 13.20 -11.19
C LYS A 61 -11.01 11.72 -10.97
N LEU A 62 -12.03 10.91 -11.25
CA LEU A 62 -11.99 9.46 -11.07
C LEU A 62 -11.73 8.77 -12.40
N THR A 63 -10.79 7.85 -12.41
CA THR A 63 -10.54 6.98 -13.55
C THR A 63 -10.74 5.54 -13.12
N TYR A 64 -11.63 4.83 -13.79
CA TYR A 64 -11.79 3.38 -13.66
C TYR A 64 -11.09 2.65 -14.80
N GLN A 65 -10.38 1.57 -14.47
CA GLN A 65 -9.86 0.64 -15.45
C GLN A 65 -10.79 -0.57 -15.56
N PHE A 66 -11.51 -0.64 -16.68
CA PHE A 66 -12.42 -1.74 -17.01
C PHE A 66 -11.70 -2.85 -17.75
N VAL A 67 -12.08 -4.09 -17.49
CA VAL A 67 -11.68 -5.24 -18.29
C VAL A 67 -12.47 -5.26 -19.60
N VAL A 68 -11.80 -5.52 -20.72
CA VAL A 68 -12.40 -5.78 -22.03
C VAL A 68 -12.18 -7.26 -22.39
N PRO A 69 -13.11 -8.18 -22.01
CA PRO A 69 -12.89 -9.62 -22.10
C PRO A 69 -12.57 -10.11 -23.52
N GLY A 70 -13.19 -9.52 -24.55
CA GLY A 70 -12.98 -9.88 -25.96
C GLY A 70 -11.54 -9.72 -26.43
N ASN A 71 -10.77 -8.80 -25.84
CA ASN A 71 -9.38 -8.53 -26.20
C ASN A 71 -8.37 -9.37 -25.38
N PHE A 72 -8.82 -10.14 -24.41
CA PHE A 72 -7.99 -11.04 -23.59
C PHE A 72 -7.58 -12.31 -24.35
N ILE A 73 -8.46 -12.81 -25.24
CA ILE A 73 -8.37 -14.13 -25.85
C ILE A 73 -7.47 -14.15 -27.10
N GLY A 74 -7.14 -12.97 -27.66
CA GLY A 74 -6.42 -12.82 -28.93
C GLY A 74 -4.90 -13.08 -28.94
N GLY A 75 -4.31 -13.69 -27.91
CA GLY A 75 -2.86 -13.92 -27.77
C GLY A 75 -2.38 -15.38 -27.73
N GLY A 76 -3.26 -16.36 -27.98
CA GLY A 76 -2.92 -17.79 -27.97
C GLY A 76 -2.75 -18.32 -29.38
N SER A 77 -1.52 -18.70 -29.76
CA SER A 77 -1.18 -19.50 -30.95
C SER A 77 -1.91 -20.86 -30.89
N GLY A 78 -3.07 -20.92 -31.50
CA GLY A 78 -3.84 -22.16 -31.66
C GLY A 78 -4.77 -22.04 -32.85
N GLY A 79 -4.43 -22.70 -33.95
CA GLY A 79 -5.13 -22.63 -35.25
C GLY A 79 -6.62 -22.96 -35.13
N GLY A 80 -7.42 -21.99 -35.46
CA GLY A 80 -8.85 -22.09 -35.66
C GLY A 80 -9.31 -20.89 -36.45
N GLN A 81 -9.40 -21.08 -37.80
CA GLN A 81 -9.87 -20.10 -38.76
C GLN A 81 -11.35 -19.82 -38.49
N SER A 82 -11.62 -18.71 -37.82
CA SER A 82 -12.96 -18.14 -37.75
C SER A 82 -12.85 -16.65 -38.08
N GLY A 83 -13.38 -16.31 -39.23
CA GLY A 83 -13.32 -14.97 -39.81
C GLY A 83 -14.10 -13.95 -38.97
N GLY A 84 -13.39 -12.95 -38.53
CA GLY A 84 -13.89 -11.76 -37.88
C GLY A 84 -12.68 -10.99 -37.38
N GLY A 85 -12.38 -9.82 -37.97
CA GLY A 85 -11.20 -9.02 -37.70
C GLY A 85 -10.98 -8.83 -36.19
N ALA A 86 -10.00 -9.52 -35.65
CA ALA A 86 -9.49 -9.26 -34.32
C ALA A 86 -8.87 -7.87 -34.34
N SER A 87 -9.60 -6.88 -33.78
CA SER A 87 -9.01 -5.59 -33.48
C SER A 87 -7.91 -5.82 -32.44
N GLU A 88 -6.69 -5.37 -32.72
CA GLU A 88 -5.58 -5.29 -31.76
C GLU A 88 -5.90 -4.29 -30.63
N GLY A 89 -7.03 -4.49 -29.95
CA GLY A 89 -7.48 -3.63 -28.86
C GLY A 89 -6.80 -3.98 -27.57
N LYS A 90 -6.54 -2.98 -26.73
CA LYS A 90 -6.08 -3.20 -25.36
C LYS A 90 -7.11 -4.04 -24.58
N PRO A 91 -6.69 -4.94 -23.69
CA PRO A 91 -7.60 -5.76 -22.88
C PRO A 91 -8.30 -4.96 -21.77
N PHE A 92 -8.10 -3.67 -21.73
CA PHE A 92 -8.70 -2.75 -20.77
C PHE A 92 -9.12 -1.42 -21.42
N LEU A 93 -10.04 -0.76 -20.76
CA LEU A 93 -10.50 0.59 -21.08
C LEU A 93 -10.42 1.46 -19.81
N ASN A 94 -9.75 2.61 -19.91
CA ASN A 94 -9.75 3.62 -18.86
C ASN A 94 -10.83 4.64 -19.17
N LEU A 95 -11.82 4.76 -18.28
CA LEU A 95 -12.84 5.82 -18.32
C LEU A 95 -12.60 6.81 -17.21
N THR A 96 -12.68 8.09 -17.53
CA THR A 96 -12.42 9.17 -16.59
C THR A 96 -13.60 10.14 -16.58
N ALA A 97 -14.09 10.50 -15.38
CA ALA A 97 -15.09 11.53 -15.20
C ALA A 97 -14.76 12.41 -13.99
N GLU A 98 -15.34 13.59 -13.95
CA GLU A 98 -15.12 14.62 -12.92
C GLU A 98 -16.42 14.89 -12.17
N GLY A 99 -16.33 15.24 -10.89
CA GLY A 99 -17.51 15.56 -10.07
C GLY A 99 -17.18 15.92 -8.62
N THR A 100 -18.21 16.17 -7.83
CA THR A 100 -18.10 16.60 -6.44
C THR A 100 -17.91 15.46 -5.45
N SER A 101 -18.35 14.23 -5.81
CA SER A 101 -18.18 13.03 -4.99
C SER A 101 -17.92 11.80 -5.85
N ILE A 102 -17.21 10.82 -5.29
CA ILE A 102 -16.90 9.55 -5.97
C ILE A 102 -18.19 8.82 -6.38
N HIS A 103 -19.20 8.83 -5.51
CA HIS A 103 -20.50 8.21 -5.79
C HIS A 103 -21.19 8.84 -7.01
N GLN A 104 -21.23 10.18 -7.09
CA GLN A 104 -21.79 10.89 -8.23
C GLN A 104 -21.06 10.58 -9.54
N ILE A 105 -19.72 10.57 -9.48
CA ILE A 105 -18.89 10.26 -10.65
C ILE A 105 -19.14 8.83 -11.13
N THR A 106 -19.22 7.86 -10.23
CA THR A 106 -19.55 6.47 -10.55
C THR A 106 -20.92 6.35 -11.24
N ARG A 107 -21.91 7.13 -10.78
CA ARG A 107 -23.23 7.20 -11.42
C ARG A 107 -23.18 7.86 -12.80
N LYS A 108 -22.43 8.94 -12.98
CA LYS A 108 -22.19 9.54 -14.31
C LYS A 108 -21.61 8.49 -15.27
N MET A 109 -20.56 7.79 -14.86
CA MET A 109 -19.94 6.75 -15.68
C MET A 109 -20.91 5.62 -16.04
N ALA A 110 -21.75 5.20 -15.09
CA ALA A 110 -22.78 4.19 -15.35
C ALA A 110 -23.81 4.64 -16.40
N ALA A 111 -24.07 5.94 -16.55
CA ALA A 111 -24.97 6.48 -17.57
C ALA A 111 -24.30 6.64 -18.94
N GLU A 112 -22.97 6.69 -18.98
CA GLU A 112 -22.17 6.86 -20.22
C GLU A 112 -21.64 5.54 -20.78
N THR A 113 -21.88 4.40 -20.09
CA THR A 113 -21.40 3.10 -20.48
C THR A 113 -22.51 2.12 -20.74
N SER A 114 -22.30 1.18 -21.66
CA SER A 114 -23.25 0.08 -21.91
C SER A 114 -23.28 -0.97 -20.79
N ARG A 115 -22.34 -0.91 -19.84
CA ARG A 115 -22.20 -1.85 -18.72
C ARG A 115 -21.99 -1.08 -17.43
N LYS A 116 -22.77 -1.38 -16.40
CA LYS A 116 -22.66 -0.71 -15.10
C LYS A 116 -21.31 -1.05 -14.43
N PRO A 117 -20.58 -0.05 -13.90
CA PRO A 117 -19.36 -0.32 -13.12
C PRO A 117 -19.66 -1.31 -11.99
N TYR A 118 -18.89 -2.40 -11.95
CA TYR A 118 -18.97 -3.43 -10.93
C TYR A 118 -17.64 -3.47 -10.18
N LEU A 119 -17.68 -3.13 -8.88
CA LEU A 119 -16.52 -2.77 -8.10
C LEU A 119 -15.90 -3.92 -7.28
N GLU A 120 -16.57 -5.07 -7.21
CA GLU A 120 -16.13 -6.23 -6.41
C GLU A 120 -14.72 -6.73 -6.76
N HIS A 121 -14.27 -6.46 -8.00
CA HIS A 121 -12.99 -6.92 -8.53
C HIS A 121 -11.88 -5.87 -8.51
N ILE A 122 -12.09 -4.74 -7.83
CA ILE A 122 -11.03 -3.74 -7.66
C ILE A 122 -9.91 -4.36 -6.83
N ASN A 123 -8.71 -4.41 -7.43
CA ASN A 123 -7.48 -4.87 -6.80
C ASN A 123 -6.63 -3.70 -6.31
N LEU A 124 -6.74 -2.53 -6.97
CA LEU A 124 -5.88 -1.38 -6.72
C LEU A 124 -6.65 -0.07 -6.72
N ILE A 125 -6.43 0.74 -5.69
CA ILE A 125 -6.85 2.13 -5.59
C ILE A 125 -5.58 2.99 -5.54
N VAL A 126 -5.44 3.91 -6.47
CA VAL A 126 -4.33 4.86 -6.52
C VAL A 126 -4.84 6.26 -6.25
N LEU A 127 -4.23 6.93 -5.28
CA LEU A 127 -4.52 8.31 -4.91
C LEU A 127 -3.40 9.21 -5.42
N SER A 128 -3.73 10.38 -5.97
CA SER A 128 -2.69 11.34 -6.33
C SER A 128 -2.04 11.97 -5.08
N GLU A 129 -0.77 12.34 -5.20
CA GLU A 129 -0.06 13.05 -4.14
C GLU A 129 -0.75 14.37 -3.78
N GLU A 130 -1.31 15.08 -4.76
CA GLU A 130 -2.05 16.32 -4.52
C GLU A 130 -3.27 16.10 -3.62
N LEU A 131 -4.06 15.07 -3.91
CA LEU A 131 -5.23 14.68 -3.10
C LEU A 131 -4.81 14.33 -1.67
N ALA A 132 -3.76 13.52 -1.52
CA ALA A 132 -3.24 13.10 -0.22
C ALA A 132 -2.73 14.29 0.62
N ARG A 133 -2.02 15.24 -0.01
CA ARG A 133 -1.50 16.44 0.66
C ARG A 133 -2.58 17.43 1.08
N LYS A 134 -3.69 17.49 0.35
CA LYS A 134 -4.83 18.36 0.69
C LYS A 134 -5.78 17.76 1.73
N GLY A 135 -5.48 16.58 2.28
CA GLY A 135 -6.28 15.94 3.34
C GLY A 135 -7.57 15.27 2.86
N TYR A 136 -7.74 15.06 1.57
CA TYR A 136 -8.94 14.42 1.01
C TYR A 136 -8.90 12.89 1.02
N LEU A 137 -7.91 12.26 1.68
CA LEU A 137 -7.81 10.81 1.78
C LEU A 137 -9.08 10.20 2.38
N LYS A 138 -9.53 10.74 3.51
CA LYS A 138 -10.71 10.23 4.22
C LYS A 138 -11.96 10.29 3.36
N ASP A 139 -12.19 11.43 2.73
CA ASP A 139 -13.38 11.65 1.89
C ASP A 139 -13.37 10.76 0.64
N ALA A 140 -12.19 10.61 0.01
CA ALA A 140 -12.03 9.75 -1.15
C ALA A 140 -12.22 8.27 -0.81
N MET A 141 -11.78 7.84 0.38
CA MET A 141 -11.91 6.45 0.82
C MET A 141 -13.30 6.11 1.36
N ASP A 142 -14.10 7.11 1.81
CA ASP A 142 -15.41 6.89 2.42
C ASP A 142 -16.37 6.11 1.51
N PHE A 143 -16.37 6.40 0.21
CA PHE A 143 -17.17 5.67 -0.77
C PHE A 143 -16.80 4.18 -0.80
N PHE A 144 -15.51 3.86 -0.93
CA PHE A 144 -15.05 2.47 -1.04
C PHE A 144 -15.21 1.68 0.26
N VAL A 145 -15.21 2.35 1.41
CA VAL A 145 -15.46 1.70 2.71
C VAL A 145 -16.95 1.40 2.91
N ARG A 146 -17.85 2.25 2.38
CA ARG A 146 -19.31 2.11 2.53
C ARG A 146 -19.97 1.25 1.48
N ASP A 147 -19.38 1.16 0.31
CA ASP A 147 -19.95 0.39 -0.79
C ASP A 147 -19.96 -1.10 -0.46
N HIS A 148 -21.13 -1.72 -0.61
CA HIS A 148 -21.36 -3.12 -0.25
C HIS A 148 -20.72 -4.13 -1.24
N GLU A 149 -20.42 -3.70 -2.47
CA GLU A 149 -19.72 -4.51 -3.45
C GLU A 149 -18.20 -4.54 -3.20
N MET A 150 -17.67 -3.55 -2.46
CA MET A 150 -16.23 -3.39 -2.30
C MET A 150 -15.62 -4.44 -1.37
N ARG A 151 -14.56 -5.07 -1.86
CA ARG A 151 -13.71 -5.94 -1.04
C ARG A 151 -12.67 -5.12 -0.29
N ARG A 152 -12.54 -5.36 1.01
CA ARG A 152 -11.58 -4.64 1.87
C ARG A 152 -10.11 -4.98 1.59
N VAL A 153 -9.85 -5.99 0.77
CA VAL A 153 -8.51 -6.45 0.38
C VAL A 153 -7.89 -5.66 -0.78
N ALA A 154 -8.66 -4.78 -1.45
CA ALA A 154 -8.12 -3.94 -2.52
C ALA A 154 -6.99 -3.06 -1.97
N LYS A 155 -5.86 -3.07 -2.65
CA LYS A 155 -4.64 -2.36 -2.25
C LYS A 155 -4.77 -0.87 -2.47
N VAL A 156 -4.12 -0.07 -1.61
CA VAL A 156 -4.14 1.39 -1.68
C VAL A 156 -2.70 1.89 -1.82
N MET A 157 -2.47 2.79 -2.77
CA MET A 157 -1.16 3.42 -3.02
C MET A 157 -1.30 4.91 -3.26
N VAL A 158 -0.23 5.65 -3.02
CA VAL A 158 -0.12 7.07 -3.39
C VAL A 158 0.82 7.20 -4.57
N ALA A 159 0.33 7.75 -5.68
CA ALA A 159 1.15 8.04 -6.85
C ALA A 159 1.92 9.36 -6.67
N GLU A 160 3.19 9.38 -7.06
CA GLU A 160 3.90 10.63 -7.29
C GLU A 160 3.27 11.36 -8.48
N GLY A 161 2.70 12.55 -8.22
CA GLY A 161 1.94 13.30 -9.22
C GLY A 161 0.53 12.72 -9.45
N GLU A 162 0.16 12.56 -10.72
CA GLU A 162 -1.18 12.12 -11.12
C GLU A 162 -1.38 10.62 -10.98
N ALA A 163 -2.42 10.22 -10.26
CA ALA A 163 -2.77 8.81 -10.05
C ALA A 163 -3.18 8.09 -11.35
N ARG A 164 -3.88 8.80 -12.23
CA ARG A 164 -4.33 8.28 -13.52
C ARG A 164 -3.18 7.68 -14.34
N LYS A 165 -1.99 8.27 -14.31
CA LYS A 165 -0.83 7.80 -15.07
C LYS A 165 -0.42 6.37 -14.71
N VAL A 166 -0.70 5.93 -13.48
CA VAL A 166 -0.45 4.56 -13.04
C VAL A 166 -1.28 3.55 -13.83
N LEU A 167 -2.52 3.92 -14.19
CA LEU A 167 -3.41 3.07 -14.98
C LEU A 167 -3.13 3.13 -16.50
N GLU A 168 -2.18 3.96 -16.93
CA GLU A 168 -1.83 4.18 -18.35
C GLU A 168 -0.48 3.58 -18.73
N ILE A 169 0.30 3.06 -17.77
CA ILE A 169 1.58 2.40 -18.08
C ILE A 169 1.37 1.22 -19.04
N ASN A 170 2.45 0.84 -19.73
CA ASN A 170 2.42 -0.30 -20.64
C ASN A 170 3.42 -1.37 -20.19
N PRO A 171 3.06 -2.22 -19.21
CA PRO A 171 3.95 -3.26 -18.72
C PRO A 171 4.19 -4.33 -19.79
N GLN A 172 5.42 -4.90 -19.82
CA GLN A 172 5.80 -5.88 -20.83
C GLN A 172 5.32 -7.31 -20.51
N HIS A 173 5.21 -7.64 -19.22
CA HIS A 173 4.90 -9.00 -18.76
C HIS A 173 3.43 -9.22 -18.45
N GLU A 174 2.67 -8.16 -18.25
CA GLU A 174 1.24 -8.21 -17.94
C GLU A 174 0.47 -7.36 -18.94
N LYS A 175 -0.70 -7.85 -19.36
CA LYS A 175 -1.52 -7.11 -20.34
C LYS A 175 -2.21 -5.88 -19.74
N MET A 176 -2.30 -5.80 -18.42
CA MET A 176 -3.07 -4.76 -17.71
C MET A 176 -2.24 -4.08 -16.64
N PRO A 177 -2.20 -2.73 -16.61
CA PRO A 177 -1.47 -1.95 -15.61
C PRO A 177 -1.76 -2.35 -14.17
N VAL A 178 -3.05 -2.47 -13.82
CA VAL A 178 -3.46 -2.81 -12.45
C VAL A 178 -2.93 -4.17 -12.01
N LEU A 179 -3.04 -5.21 -12.86
CA LEU A 179 -2.55 -6.55 -12.51
C LEU A 179 -1.03 -6.58 -12.36
N PHE A 180 -0.32 -5.81 -13.19
CA PHE A 180 1.13 -5.65 -13.07
C PHE A 180 1.51 -5.02 -11.72
N ILE A 181 0.87 -3.90 -11.33
CA ILE A 181 1.16 -3.23 -10.06
C ILE A 181 0.75 -4.09 -8.87
N ASP A 182 -0.36 -4.80 -8.97
CA ASP A 182 -0.82 -5.74 -7.94
C ASP A 182 0.23 -6.82 -7.67
N SER A 183 0.70 -7.51 -8.72
CA SER A 183 1.76 -8.53 -8.64
C SER A 183 3.11 -7.94 -8.18
N LEU A 184 3.47 -6.74 -8.69
CA LEU A 184 4.69 -6.04 -8.29
C LEU A 184 4.71 -5.75 -6.79
N SER A 185 3.57 -5.34 -6.23
CA SER A 185 3.45 -5.02 -4.81
C SER A 185 3.69 -6.22 -3.88
N GLU A 186 3.35 -7.42 -4.32
CA GLU A 186 3.65 -8.66 -3.57
C GLU A 186 5.14 -9.03 -3.67
N ASN A 187 5.74 -8.83 -4.84
CA ASN A 187 7.13 -9.19 -5.07
C ASN A 187 8.12 -8.28 -4.35
N ILE A 188 7.79 -6.99 -4.23
CA ILE A 188 8.72 -5.97 -3.70
C ILE A 188 8.95 -6.09 -2.20
N VAL A 189 8.07 -6.76 -1.47
CA VAL A 189 8.23 -7.03 -0.03
C VAL A 189 9.58 -7.72 0.27
N LYS A 190 10.05 -8.55 -0.68
CA LYS A 190 11.35 -9.25 -0.58
C LYS A 190 12.57 -8.33 -0.68
N HIS A 191 12.38 -7.05 -1.02
CA HIS A 191 13.49 -6.09 -1.10
C HIS A 191 13.64 -5.22 0.16
N GLY A 192 12.65 -5.22 1.07
CA GLY A 192 12.66 -4.47 2.33
C GLY A 192 12.58 -2.94 2.19
N THR A 193 12.83 -2.40 0.99
CA THR A 193 12.89 -0.95 0.69
C THR A 193 11.52 -0.34 0.38
N SER A 194 10.48 -1.14 0.35
CA SER A 194 9.08 -0.72 0.20
C SER A 194 8.24 -1.26 1.36
N LEU A 195 7.10 -0.64 1.57
CA LEU A 195 6.12 -1.15 2.53
C LEU A 195 5.46 -2.42 2.00
N PRO A 196 5.06 -3.34 2.88
CA PRO A 196 4.09 -4.38 2.54
C PRO A 196 2.82 -3.76 1.94
N PRO A 197 2.05 -4.50 1.13
CA PRO A 197 0.77 -4.04 0.62
C PRO A 197 -0.15 -3.58 1.76
N ILE A 198 -0.74 -2.40 1.58
CA ILE A 198 -1.75 -1.83 2.49
C ILE A 198 -3.07 -1.82 1.75
N ASN A 199 -4.12 -2.33 2.38
CA ASN A 199 -5.44 -2.47 1.78
C ASN A 199 -6.46 -1.48 2.36
N ILE A 200 -7.67 -1.42 1.78
CA ILE A 200 -8.77 -0.55 2.25
C ILE A 200 -9.05 -0.75 3.75
N GLY A 201 -9.02 -2.01 4.24
CA GLY A 201 -9.27 -2.32 5.64
C GLY A 201 -8.24 -1.70 6.57
N ASP A 202 -6.96 -1.71 6.17
CA ASP A 202 -5.87 -1.11 6.91
C ASP A 202 -6.02 0.41 6.95
N VAL A 203 -6.24 1.05 5.79
CA VAL A 203 -6.47 2.50 5.71
C VAL A 203 -7.65 2.92 6.57
N HIS A 204 -8.77 2.20 6.48
CA HIS A 204 -9.94 2.46 7.33
C HIS A 204 -9.59 2.34 8.83
N SER A 205 -8.81 1.33 9.21
CA SER A 205 -8.34 1.18 10.60
C SER A 205 -7.47 2.35 11.05
N TYR A 206 -6.55 2.83 10.20
CA TYR A 206 -5.71 3.99 10.50
C TYR A 206 -6.54 5.27 10.68
N LEU A 207 -7.49 5.52 9.77
CA LEU A 207 -8.40 6.66 9.85
C LEU A 207 -9.25 6.65 11.12
N LEU A 208 -9.74 5.47 11.54
CA LEU A 208 -10.53 5.34 12.78
C LEU A 208 -9.69 5.53 14.03
N LYS A 209 -8.45 5.02 14.06
CA LYS A 209 -7.56 5.17 15.21
C LYS A 209 -7.06 6.60 15.39
N GLY A 210 -7.02 7.39 14.31
CA GLY A 210 -6.50 8.75 14.33
C GLY A 210 -5.01 8.82 14.69
N ASN A 211 -4.23 7.81 14.30
CA ASN A 211 -2.77 7.78 14.45
C ASN A 211 -2.11 8.26 13.16
N SER A 212 -0.83 8.64 13.25
CA SER A 212 0.01 8.77 12.05
C SER A 212 0.25 7.40 11.42
N PHE A 213 0.37 7.35 10.08
CA PHE A 213 0.55 6.11 9.35
C PHE A 213 1.27 6.35 8.01
N VAL A 214 1.59 5.26 7.32
CA VAL A 214 2.23 5.28 6.00
C VAL A 214 1.44 4.49 4.98
N ILE A 215 1.51 4.92 3.72
CA ILE A 215 0.95 4.19 2.55
C ILE A 215 2.07 4.02 1.52
N PRO A 216 2.17 2.84 0.81
CA PRO A 216 3.15 2.63 -0.24
C PRO A 216 3.06 3.71 -1.34
N ARG A 217 4.23 4.15 -1.84
CA ARG A 217 4.31 5.08 -2.98
C ARG A 217 4.59 4.34 -4.28
N ILE A 218 3.98 4.84 -5.35
CA ILE A 218 4.29 4.43 -6.71
C ILE A 218 4.75 5.63 -7.53
N VAL A 219 5.84 5.44 -8.26
CA VAL A 219 6.45 6.45 -9.13
C VAL A 219 6.42 5.93 -10.56
N ILE A 220 6.07 6.78 -11.51
CA ILE A 220 6.14 6.45 -12.93
C ILE A 220 7.43 7.04 -13.50
N LYS A 221 8.33 6.16 -13.93
CA LYS A 221 9.58 6.53 -14.59
C LYS A 221 9.72 5.74 -15.88
N ASP A 222 9.99 6.41 -17.00
CA ASP A 222 10.15 5.79 -18.32
C ASP A 222 8.98 4.86 -18.68
N ASN A 223 7.75 5.30 -18.39
CA ASN A 223 6.50 4.53 -18.60
C ASN A 223 6.44 3.20 -17.81
N LYS A 224 7.24 3.06 -16.75
CA LYS A 224 7.24 1.91 -15.82
C LYS A 224 6.78 2.35 -14.44
N GLY A 225 5.91 1.57 -13.83
CA GLY A 225 5.53 1.74 -12.43
C GLY A 225 6.61 1.13 -11.54
N ILE A 226 7.12 1.92 -10.58
CA ILE A 226 8.08 1.50 -9.58
C ILE A 226 7.49 1.80 -8.21
N ILE A 227 7.34 0.78 -7.37
CA ILE A 227 6.90 0.95 -5.99
C ILE A 227 8.15 1.18 -5.15
N LEU A 228 8.27 2.36 -4.56
CA LEU A 228 9.41 2.68 -3.71
C LEU A 228 9.07 3.72 -2.65
N GLY A 229 9.56 3.47 -1.46
CA GLY A 229 9.36 4.37 -0.34
C GLY A 229 7.92 4.37 0.20
N ALA A 230 7.60 5.39 0.98
CA ALA A 230 6.31 5.54 1.64
C ALA A 230 5.83 6.99 1.66
N ALA A 231 4.51 7.19 1.58
CA ALA A 231 3.84 8.44 1.87
C ALA A 231 3.46 8.46 3.36
N MET A 232 3.82 9.51 4.10
CA MET A 232 3.52 9.66 5.52
C MET A 232 2.32 10.57 5.74
N PHE A 233 1.41 10.13 6.58
CA PHE A 233 0.21 10.85 7.00
C PHE A 233 0.26 11.16 8.49
N ASN A 234 -0.13 12.38 8.88
CA ASN A 234 -0.18 12.78 10.26
C ASN A 234 -1.47 12.33 10.96
N SER A 235 -1.45 12.29 12.28
CA SER A 235 -2.59 11.95 13.14
C SER A 235 -3.62 13.09 13.26
N GLN A 236 -3.23 14.33 12.99
CA GLN A 236 -4.02 15.52 13.30
C GLN A 236 -5.19 15.71 12.33
N ASN A 237 -4.90 15.72 11.05
CA ASN A 237 -5.86 15.94 9.96
C ASN A 237 -5.80 14.88 8.86
N GLN A 238 -4.94 13.86 9.05
CA GLN A 238 -4.76 12.75 8.13
C GLN A 238 -4.31 13.20 6.72
N GLU A 239 -3.51 14.28 6.68
CA GLU A 239 -2.87 14.79 5.49
C GLU A 239 -1.51 14.14 5.27
N MET A 240 -1.14 14.00 4.02
CA MET A 240 0.21 13.58 3.65
C MET A 240 1.20 14.71 3.93
N ILE A 241 2.08 14.49 4.89
CA ILE A 241 3.07 15.48 5.34
C ILE A 241 4.43 15.32 4.68
N GLY A 242 4.72 14.16 4.12
CA GLY A 242 6.01 13.90 3.50
C GLY A 242 6.14 12.49 2.96
N THR A 243 7.37 12.15 2.57
CA THR A 243 7.72 10.85 2.02
C THR A 243 8.96 10.28 2.70
N LEU A 244 9.02 8.97 2.82
CA LEU A 244 10.24 8.22 3.10
C LEU A 244 10.81 7.70 1.78
N ASN A 245 12.13 7.80 1.60
CA ASN A 245 12.82 7.14 0.51
C ASN A 245 13.04 5.64 0.81
N GLU A 246 13.73 4.92 -0.08
CA GLU A 246 13.98 3.48 0.07
C GLU A 246 14.72 3.13 1.36
N SER A 247 15.83 3.83 1.65
CA SER A 247 16.62 3.60 2.86
C SER A 247 15.83 3.92 4.14
N GLU A 248 15.09 5.03 4.15
CA GLU A 248 14.27 5.43 5.29
C GLU A 248 13.08 4.48 5.51
N THR A 249 12.51 3.94 4.42
CA THR A 249 11.45 2.92 4.49
C THR A 249 12.00 1.61 5.01
N LEU A 250 13.20 1.22 4.61
CA LEU A 250 13.87 0.05 5.19
C LEU A 250 14.10 0.23 6.69
N GLY A 251 14.53 1.42 7.14
CA GLY A 251 14.66 1.75 8.56
C GLY A 251 13.34 1.64 9.33
N LEU A 252 12.25 2.14 8.77
CA LEU A 252 10.90 1.97 9.31
C LEU A 252 10.52 0.48 9.41
N ASN A 253 10.76 -0.29 8.35
CA ASN A 253 10.44 -1.71 8.30
C ASN A 253 11.23 -2.54 9.33
N PHE A 254 12.47 -2.16 9.64
CA PHE A 254 13.24 -2.79 10.73
C PHE A 254 12.56 -2.57 12.09
N ILE A 255 12.15 -1.34 12.39
CA ILE A 255 11.49 -1.01 13.67
C ILE A 255 10.15 -1.74 13.80
N THR A 256 9.36 -1.75 12.72
CA THR A 256 7.99 -2.31 12.69
C THR A 256 7.94 -3.80 12.35
N GLU A 257 9.09 -4.49 12.31
CA GLU A 257 9.23 -5.94 12.05
C GLU A 257 8.64 -6.38 10.69
N LYS A 258 8.82 -5.54 9.65
CA LYS A 258 8.30 -5.80 8.29
C LYS A 258 9.39 -6.16 7.29
N VAL A 259 10.62 -6.48 7.74
CA VAL A 259 11.73 -6.90 6.87
C VAL A 259 11.73 -8.41 6.73
N GLU A 260 11.30 -8.90 5.57
CA GLU A 260 11.41 -10.33 5.21
C GLU A 260 12.75 -10.65 4.56
N SER A 261 13.23 -9.77 3.70
CA SER A 261 14.52 -9.87 3.02
C SER A 261 15.01 -8.49 2.61
N ALA A 262 16.31 -8.30 2.52
CA ALA A 262 16.94 -7.11 1.94
C ALA A 262 18.39 -7.45 1.57
N VAL A 263 19.01 -6.65 0.71
CA VAL A 263 20.44 -6.72 0.41
C VAL A 263 21.11 -5.44 0.86
N LEU A 264 22.17 -5.56 1.66
CA LEU A 264 23.01 -4.45 2.08
C LEU A 264 24.40 -4.60 1.48
N GLU A 265 24.90 -3.53 0.90
CA GLU A 265 26.25 -3.49 0.32
C GLU A 265 27.11 -2.49 1.10
N PHE A 266 28.31 -2.93 1.47
CA PHE A 266 29.28 -2.08 2.14
C PHE A 266 30.71 -2.47 1.78
N LEU A 267 31.64 -1.54 2.02
CA LEU A 267 33.07 -1.78 1.80
C LEU A 267 33.73 -2.34 3.08
N MET A 268 34.45 -3.44 2.92
CA MET A 268 35.33 -4.00 3.91
C MET A 268 36.77 -4.10 3.35
N ASN A 269 37.68 -3.31 3.93
CA ASN A 269 39.09 -3.22 3.47
C ASN A 269 39.21 -2.89 1.97
N GLY A 270 38.29 -2.02 1.44
CA GLY A 270 38.26 -1.65 0.02
C GLY A 270 37.58 -2.66 -0.89
N GLN A 271 37.07 -3.77 -0.35
CA GLN A 271 36.38 -4.83 -1.08
C GLN A 271 34.87 -4.75 -0.82
N LEU A 272 34.07 -4.89 -1.87
CA LEU A 272 32.61 -4.87 -1.74
C LEU A 272 32.11 -6.19 -1.15
N VAL A 273 31.27 -6.09 -0.13
CA VAL A 273 30.54 -7.21 0.46
C VAL A 273 29.04 -6.94 0.29
N ALA A 274 28.31 -7.89 -0.29
CA ALA A 274 26.87 -7.92 -0.33
C ALA A 274 26.35 -8.93 0.70
N PHE A 275 25.58 -8.39 1.67
CA PHE A 275 24.97 -9.18 2.73
C PHE A 275 23.46 -9.29 2.48
N GLU A 276 22.97 -10.52 2.33
CA GLU A 276 21.56 -10.81 2.13
C GLU A 276 20.88 -11.10 3.47
N ILE A 277 20.00 -10.19 3.89
CA ILE A 277 19.13 -10.38 5.06
C ILE A 277 18.08 -11.43 4.72
N LYS A 278 17.89 -12.40 5.59
CA LYS A 278 16.90 -13.48 5.49
C LYS A 278 15.74 -13.32 6.46
N GLY A 279 15.83 -12.36 7.33
CA GLY A 279 14.81 -11.99 8.28
C GLY A 279 15.34 -11.07 9.36
N ALA A 280 14.46 -10.27 9.92
CA ALA A 280 14.77 -9.41 11.06
C ALA A 280 13.65 -9.52 12.10
N LYS A 281 14.02 -9.52 13.38
CA LYS A 281 13.08 -9.46 14.50
C LYS A 281 13.35 -8.21 15.31
N SER A 282 12.30 -7.48 15.65
CA SER A 282 12.37 -6.29 16.46
C SER A 282 11.71 -6.52 17.83
N LYS A 283 12.32 -6.01 18.87
CA LYS A 283 11.74 -5.95 20.21
C LYS A 283 11.88 -4.54 20.74
N ILE A 284 10.76 -3.93 21.13
CA ILE A 284 10.72 -2.61 21.73
C ILE A 284 10.60 -2.77 23.24
N GLU A 285 11.38 -2.00 23.98
CA GLU A 285 11.29 -1.82 25.44
C GLU A 285 11.19 -0.33 25.70
N ALA A 286 10.45 0.09 26.76
CA ALA A 286 10.35 1.50 27.11
C ALA A 286 10.60 1.73 28.60
N ASP A 287 11.39 2.75 28.91
CA ASP A 287 11.46 3.36 30.23
C ASP A 287 10.50 4.57 30.22
N VAL A 288 9.45 4.46 31.03
CA VAL A 288 8.37 5.44 31.16
C VAL A 288 8.38 6.13 32.51
N SER A 289 9.51 6.09 33.24
CA SER A 289 9.69 6.73 34.56
C SER A 289 9.49 8.25 34.49
N ASP A 290 9.87 8.86 33.38
CA ASP A 290 9.60 10.26 33.06
C ASP A 290 8.69 10.34 31.80
N LYS A 291 7.44 10.78 31.98
CA LYS A 291 6.46 10.91 30.90
C LYS A 291 6.85 11.99 29.87
N ASP A 292 7.66 12.97 30.27
CA ASP A 292 8.08 14.08 29.41
C ASP A 292 9.33 13.73 28.57
N GLN A 293 10.03 12.62 28.95
CA GLN A 293 11.19 12.09 28.22
C GLN A 293 11.19 10.55 28.23
N ILE A 294 10.19 9.96 27.60
CA ILE A 294 10.10 8.49 27.45
C ILE A 294 11.29 7.99 26.63
N LYS A 295 11.93 6.92 27.09
CA LYS A 295 13.08 6.31 26.40
C LYS A 295 12.69 4.94 25.84
N PHE A 296 12.76 4.79 24.54
CA PHE A 296 12.57 3.51 23.86
C PHE A 296 13.92 2.88 23.52
N THR A 297 14.05 1.58 23.75
CA THR A 297 15.16 0.77 23.25
C THR A 297 14.62 -0.22 22.23
N VAL A 298 15.04 -0.07 20.99
CA VAL A 298 14.66 -0.95 19.88
C VAL A 298 15.78 -1.94 19.64
N LYS A 299 15.57 -3.21 20.01
CA LYS A 299 16.53 -4.30 19.85
C LYS A 299 16.20 -5.09 18.58
N ILE A 300 17.10 -5.11 17.62
CA ILE A 300 16.90 -5.76 16.33
C ILE A 300 17.90 -6.89 16.16
N ASN A 301 17.39 -8.11 15.93
CA ASN A 301 18.18 -9.26 15.60
C ASN A 301 17.98 -9.63 14.13
N VAL A 302 19.05 -9.69 13.38
CA VAL A 302 19.06 -9.94 11.94
C VAL A 302 19.81 -11.23 11.64
N ASP A 303 19.18 -12.12 10.91
CA ASP A 303 19.77 -13.30 10.32
C ASP A 303 20.02 -13.08 8.84
N GLY A 304 21.19 -13.49 8.34
CA GLY A 304 21.49 -13.33 6.93
C GLY A 304 22.66 -14.17 6.44
N ASN A 305 22.94 -14.02 5.15
CA ASN A 305 23.99 -14.73 4.45
C ASN A 305 24.94 -13.74 3.77
N VAL A 306 26.21 -14.11 3.64
CA VAL A 306 27.10 -13.42 2.73
C VAL A 306 26.74 -13.86 1.31
N GLY A 307 26.13 -12.96 0.52
CA GLY A 307 25.68 -13.23 -0.85
C GLY A 307 26.84 -13.16 -1.84
N GLU A 308 27.59 -12.06 -1.80
CA GLU A 308 28.74 -11.83 -2.68
C GLU A 308 29.88 -11.15 -1.93
N VAL A 309 31.11 -11.44 -2.37
CA VAL A 309 32.31 -10.77 -1.91
C VAL A 309 33.23 -10.55 -3.11
N TYR A 310 33.61 -9.31 -3.33
CA TYR A 310 34.57 -8.96 -4.38
C TYR A 310 35.99 -8.91 -3.79
N GLY A 311 36.90 -9.75 -4.31
CA GLY A 311 38.25 -9.84 -3.89
C GLY A 311 38.55 -11.03 -2.97
N ASP A 312 39.75 -11.04 -2.33
CA ASP A 312 40.26 -12.17 -1.58
C ASP A 312 39.91 -12.04 -0.07
N VAL A 313 38.66 -12.35 0.28
CA VAL A 313 38.16 -12.31 1.68
C VAL A 313 38.09 -13.73 2.22
N ALA A 314 38.79 -13.97 3.31
CA ALA A 314 38.89 -15.32 3.92
C ALA A 314 37.63 -15.61 4.78
N LEU A 315 36.49 -15.92 4.16
CA LEU A 315 35.21 -16.17 4.84
C LEU A 315 35.21 -17.34 5.82
N LYS A 316 36.22 -18.24 5.77
CA LYS A 316 36.44 -19.30 6.79
C LYS A 316 36.92 -18.77 8.13
N ASN A 317 37.48 -17.57 8.15
CA ASN A 317 38.01 -16.99 9.37
C ASN A 317 36.89 -16.36 10.21
N ARG A 318 36.72 -16.82 11.45
CA ARG A 318 35.70 -16.31 12.36
C ARG A 318 35.86 -14.79 12.62
N SER A 319 37.07 -14.28 12.66
CA SER A 319 37.31 -12.83 12.84
C SER A 319 36.77 -12.02 11.66
N VAL A 320 36.87 -12.54 10.44
CA VAL A 320 36.31 -11.90 9.22
C VAL A 320 34.79 -11.90 9.25
N LEU A 321 34.19 -13.02 9.66
CA LEU A 321 32.72 -13.08 9.82
C LEU A 321 32.24 -12.10 10.88
N SER A 322 32.93 -12.02 12.03
CA SER A 322 32.58 -11.04 13.07
C SER A 322 32.72 -9.59 12.59
N GLU A 323 33.72 -9.30 11.73
CA GLU A 323 33.84 -7.96 11.11
C GLU A 323 32.67 -7.67 10.15
N ILE A 324 32.20 -8.68 9.38
CA ILE A 324 31.02 -8.56 8.51
C ILE A 324 29.77 -8.32 9.37
N GLU A 325 29.56 -9.10 10.45
CA GLU A 325 28.45 -8.95 11.37
C GLU A 325 28.41 -7.52 11.97
N GLU A 326 29.56 -7.01 12.44
CA GLU A 326 29.67 -5.67 13.02
C GLU A 326 29.41 -4.55 12.01
N LYS A 327 29.98 -4.64 10.80
CA LYS A 327 29.79 -3.64 9.75
C LYS A 327 28.33 -3.62 9.27
N THR A 328 27.72 -4.79 9.10
CA THR A 328 26.30 -4.92 8.75
C THR A 328 25.41 -4.30 9.84
N ALA A 329 25.70 -4.57 11.13
CA ALA A 329 24.95 -3.98 12.24
C ALA A 329 25.04 -2.45 12.23
N LYS A 330 26.24 -1.89 12.07
CA LYS A 330 26.45 -0.42 11.98
C LYS A 330 25.70 0.21 10.79
N GLU A 331 25.68 -0.46 9.65
CA GLU A 331 24.96 0.05 8.48
C GLU A 331 23.42 0.03 8.71
N ILE A 332 22.91 -1.03 9.34
CA ILE A 332 21.48 -1.10 9.73
C ILE A 332 21.15 0.00 10.76
N GLU A 333 21.99 0.20 11.78
CA GLU A 333 21.82 1.28 12.76
C GLU A 333 21.81 2.66 12.08
N ARG A 334 22.70 2.89 11.12
CA ARG A 334 22.75 4.14 10.34
C ARG A 334 21.44 4.37 9.56
N ILE A 335 20.93 3.32 8.91
CA ILE A 335 19.68 3.36 8.14
C ILE A 335 18.50 3.69 9.05
N ILE A 336 18.39 3.01 10.19
CA ILE A 336 17.30 3.19 11.16
C ILE A 336 17.35 4.59 11.78
N ASN A 337 18.54 5.04 12.22
CA ASN A 337 18.71 6.37 12.79
C ASN A 337 18.36 7.47 11.77
N GLY A 338 18.67 7.28 10.49
CA GLY A 338 18.24 8.19 9.42
C GLY A 338 16.72 8.29 9.29
N ALA A 339 16.01 7.15 9.42
CA ALA A 339 14.55 7.13 9.43
C ALA A 339 13.99 7.82 10.69
N ILE A 340 14.55 7.53 11.88
CA ILE A 340 14.15 8.15 13.14
C ILE A 340 14.32 9.67 13.08
N ASP A 341 15.47 10.17 12.64
CA ASP A 341 15.74 11.61 12.52
C ASP A 341 14.71 12.29 11.63
N LYS A 342 14.39 11.69 10.50
CA LYS A 342 13.41 12.26 9.57
C LYS A 342 12.00 12.25 10.15
N VAL A 343 11.55 11.12 10.66
CA VAL A 343 10.20 10.91 11.18
C VAL A 343 9.98 11.71 12.47
N GLN A 344 10.90 11.61 13.42
CA GLN A 344 10.74 12.19 14.74
C GLN A 344 11.09 13.68 14.77
N LYS A 345 12.25 14.08 14.17
CA LYS A 345 12.71 15.47 14.26
C LYS A 345 12.08 16.37 13.20
N LYS A 346 11.95 15.89 11.95
CA LYS A 346 11.44 16.72 10.85
C LYS A 346 9.91 16.72 10.81
N TYR A 347 9.27 15.55 10.84
CA TYR A 347 7.83 15.43 10.64
C TYR A 347 7.03 15.26 11.92
N LYS A 348 7.66 14.86 13.02
CA LYS A 348 7.08 14.71 14.36
C LYS A 348 5.80 13.85 14.36
N ALA A 349 5.77 12.80 13.54
CA ALA A 349 4.63 11.93 13.32
C ALA A 349 5.02 10.46 13.60
N ASP A 350 4.37 9.83 14.57
CA ASP A 350 4.69 8.45 14.98
C ASP A 350 4.17 7.41 13.99
N VAL A 351 4.94 7.18 12.94
CA VAL A 351 4.71 6.07 11.99
C VAL A 351 5.43 4.77 12.40
N PHE A 352 6.17 4.78 13.51
CA PHE A 352 6.83 3.60 14.10
C PHE A 352 5.92 2.79 15.01
N GLU A 353 4.70 3.26 15.25
CA GLU A 353 3.71 2.62 16.12
C GLU A 353 4.14 2.58 17.61
N LEU A 354 5.06 3.47 18.04
CA LEU A 354 5.52 3.54 19.43
C LEU A 354 4.38 3.92 20.40
N GLY A 355 3.45 4.76 19.98
CA GLY A 355 2.24 5.05 20.73
C GLY A 355 1.34 3.82 20.91
N ALA A 356 1.24 2.96 19.90
CA ALA A 356 0.51 1.69 19.99
C ALA A 356 1.18 0.74 20.99
N TYR A 357 2.52 0.68 20.98
CA TYR A 357 3.30 -0.06 21.97
C TYR A 357 3.03 0.45 23.42
N LEU A 358 3.08 1.77 23.65
CA LEU A 358 2.76 2.34 24.96
C LEU A 358 1.33 2.02 25.40
N LYS A 359 0.38 2.04 24.48
CA LYS A 359 -1.00 1.68 24.76
C LYS A 359 -1.15 0.24 25.25
N GLN A 360 -0.36 -0.66 24.68
CA GLN A 360 -0.39 -2.09 24.99
C GLN A 360 0.37 -2.41 26.26
N GLU A 361 1.60 -1.94 26.42
CA GLU A 361 2.52 -2.35 27.49
C GLU A 361 2.52 -1.37 28.67
N HIS A 362 2.26 -0.09 28.43
CA HIS A 362 2.36 0.99 29.44
C HIS A 362 1.10 1.85 29.49
N TYR A 363 -0.08 1.22 29.61
CA TYR A 363 -1.38 1.88 29.49
C TYR A 363 -1.59 3.07 30.43
N LYS A 364 -1.02 3.05 31.64
CA LYS A 364 -1.14 4.17 32.60
C LYS A 364 -0.45 5.42 32.06
N THR A 365 0.75 5.29 31.55
CA THR A 365 1.51 6.39 30.91
C THR A 365 0.82 6.83 29.63
N TRP A 366 0.39 5.88 28.79
CA TRP A 366 -0.36 6.18 27.57
C TRP A 366 -1.57 7.08 27.82
N LYS A 367 -2.36 6.82 28.87
CA LYS A 367 -3.51 7.68 29.22
C LYS A 367 -3.12 9.14 29.48
N GLN A 368 -1.91 9.42 29.92
CA GLN A 368 -1.45 10.77 30.20
C GLN A 368 -0.97 11.50 28.95
N VAL A 369 -0.39 10.78 27.98
CA VAL A 369 0.26 11.38 26.80
C VAL A 369 -0.54 11.22 25.49
N ASN A 370 -1.54 10.35 25.44
CA ASN A 370 -2.20 9.94 24.19
C ASN A 370 -2.82 11.08 23.38
N LYS A 371 -3.36 12.10 24.05
CA LYS A 371 -4.02 13.24 23.40
C LYS A 371 -3.04 14.12 22.63
N GLU A 372 -1.77 14.12 23.05
CA GLU A 372 -0.71 14.95 22.52
C GLU A 372 0.53 14.13 22.15
N TRP A 373 0.33 12.84 21.81
CA TRP A 373 1.42 11.93 21.52
C TRP A 373 2.28 12.40 20.34
N ASP A 374 1.68 12.57 19.16
CA ASP A 374 2.33 13.06 17.95
C ASP A 374 1.65 14.32 17.37
N LYS A 375 1.01 15.09 18.26
CA LYS A 375 0.38 16.40 18.00
C LYS A 375 0.45 17.24 19.27
N GLY A 376 0.12 18.51 19.21
CA GLY A 376 0.19 19.44 20.37
C GLY A 376 1.59 19.50 20.95
N GLU A 377 1.76 19.13 22.22
CA GLU A 377 3.06 19.05 22.91
C GLU A 377 4.03 18.06 22.26
N ASN A 378 3.50 17.10 21.52
CA ASN A 378 4.23 16.10 20.76
C ASN A 378 5.26 15.32 21.57
N TYR A 379 4.79 14.50 22.51
CA TYR A 379 5.64 13.64 23.36
C TYR A 379 6.51 12.69 22.53
N PHE A 380 6.02 12.23 21.37
CA PHE A 380 6.81 11.42 20.47
C PHE A 380 8.10 12.12 20.03
N SER A 381 8.03 13.39 19.66
CA SER A 381 9.24 14.15 19.23
C SER A 381 10.23 14.44 20.37
N LYS A 382 9.76 14.38 21.63
CA LYS A 382 10.58 14.57 22.82
C LYS A 382 11.18 13.26 23.33
N SER A 383 10.63 12.12 22.92
CA SER A 383 11.12 10.80 23.34
C SER A 383 12.51 10.51 22.76
N VAL A 384 13.24 9.62 23.41
CA VAL A 384 14.54 9.13 22.96
C VAL A 384 14.34 7.73 22.40
N VAL A 385 14.85 7.46 21.21
CA VAL A 385 14.83 6.12 20.62
C VAL A 385 16.26 5.65 20.43
N ASP A 386 16.67 4.68 21.24
CA ASP A 386 17.97 4.01 21.19
C ASP A 386 17.84 2.71 20.37
N VAL A 387 18.78 2.48 19.46
CA VAL A 387 18.74 1.32 18.53
C VAL A 387 19.94 0.43 18.82
N GLN A 388 19.68 -0.84 18.99
CA GLN A 388 20.68 -1.88 19.21
C GLN A 388 20.48 -2.99 18.18
N VAL A 389 21.47 -3.18 17.31
CA VAL A 389 21.39 -4.18 16.23
C VAL A 389 22.40 -5.29 16.48
N ARG A 390 21.92 -6.52 16.36
CA ARG A 390 22.74 -7.73 16.33
C ARG A 390 22.53 -8.44 15.01
N VAL A 391 23.62 -8.84 14.37
CA VAL A 391 23.61 -9.59 13.11
C VAL A 391 24.28 -10.92 13.33
N ASP A 392 23.66 -11.99 12.84
CA ASP A 392 24.20 -13.34 12.85
C ASP A 392 24.34 -13.84 11.39
N VAL A 393 25.57 -14.16 10.96
CA VAL A 393 25.83 -14.77 9.64
C VAL A 393 25.49 -16.26 9.71
N ARG A 394 24.49 -16.68 8.90
CA ARG A 394 24.03 -18.08 8.85
C ARG A 394 24.79 -18.91 7.83
N GLN A 395 25.07 -18.35 6.66
CA GLN A 395 25.74 -19.03 5.56
C GLN A 395 26.71 -18.09 4.83
N ILE A 396 27.77 -18.65 4.31
CA ILE A 396 28.83 -17.96 3.56
C ILE A 396 28.86 -18.35 2.07
N GLY A 397 27.75 -18.94 1.55
CA GLY A 397 27.65 -19.48 0.21
C GLY A 397 28.21 -20.90 0.08
N ALA A 398 28.00 -21.51 -1.09
CA ALA A 398 28.51 -22.87 -1.41
C ALA A 398 30.00 -22.87 -1.78
N SER A 399 30.52 -21.74 -2.28
CA SER A 399 31.94 -21.58 -2.63
C SER A 399 32.68 -20.73 -1.59
N ILE A 400 33.79 -21.25 -1.09
CA ILE A 400 34.59 -20.62 -0.03
C ILE A 400 35.73 -19.75 -0.60
N LYS A 401 36.00 -19.87 -1.88
CA LYS A 401 36.97 -19.05 -2.65
C LYS A 401 36.45 -18.81 -4.05
N MET A 402 36.59 -17.60 -4.54
CA MET A 402 36.45 -17.34 -5.97
C MET A 402 37.51 -18.13 -6.74
N VAL A 403 37.09 -18.80 -7.80
CA VAL A 403 38.02 -19.39 -8.78
C VAL A 403 38.72 -18.22 -9.47
N LYS A 404 40.07 -18.19 -9.40
CA LYS A 404 40.86 -17.21 -10.15
C LYS A 404 40.71 -17.39 -11.63
#